data_dc87de0cb932d12219b02c4d8ba5e386
#
_entry.id   dc87de0cb932d12219b02c4d8ba5e386
#
_cell.length_a   1.000
_cell.length_b   1.000
_cell.length_c   1.000
_cell.angle_alpha   90.00
_cell.angle_beta   90.00
_cell.angle_gamma   90.00
#
_symmetry.space_group_name_H-M   'P 1'
#
loop_
_entity.id
_entity.type
_entity.pdbx_description
1 polymer ?
#
loop_
_entity_poly.entity_id
_entity_poly.type
_entity_poly.pdbx_seq_one_letter_code
_entity_poly.pdbx_strand_id
1 'polypeptide(L)'
;MDAGVHPDDFQSLEDLAKFPFTSKSDLRDNYPFGMFSVPQEQIVRVHASSGTTGQPTVVGYTKQDIVTWSDIVARSLRAAGLTSKDTIQVSYGYGLFTGGLGAHYGVERLGATVIPMSRGQTERQAQLIHDFKPTALMVIPSYCLNIIEALEKKYGTAKDCSIKTGIFGAEPWTNAMRQEIEARLGIDALDIYGLSEVMGPGVAMECLESKDGPTIWEDHFFPEIINPETGEVLPDGELRELVFTTITKEGMPLIWKQGS
;
A
#
# COMPACT_ATOMS: atom_id res chain seq x y z
N MET A 1 6.23 27.16 8.66
CA MET A 1 5.60 28.45 8.34
C MET A 1 4.22 28.42 8.98
N ASP A 2 3.84 29.48 9.64
CA ASP A 2 2.48 29.61 10.15
C ASP A 2 1.55 29.84 8.94
N ALA A 3 0.71 28.85 8.62
CA ALA A 3 -0.19 28.93 7.48
C ALA A 3 -1.40 29.84 7.75
N GLY A 4 -1.49 30.44 8.94
CA GLY A 4 -2.57 31.33 9.33
C GLY A 4 -3.90 30.61 9.53
N VAL A 5 -3.91 29.28 9.60
CA VAL A 5 -5.10 28.46 9.90
C VAL A 5 -4.94 27.78 11.26
N HIS A 6 -6.05 27.63 11.96
CA HIS A 6 -6.14 26.99 13.27
C HIS A 6 -7.02 25.73 13.17
N PRO A 7 -6.81 24.68 13.97
CA PRO A 7 -7.68 23.49 13.98
C PRO A 7 -9.17 23.81 14.13
N ASP A 8 -9.52 24.90 14.85
CA ASP A 8 -10.91 25.34 15.02
C ASP A 8 -11.55 25.90 13.74
N ASP A 9 -10.75 26.19 12.70
CA ASP A 9 -11.23 26.64 11.39
C ASP A 9 -11.80 25.45 10.58
N PHE A 10 -11.60 24.21 11.03
CA PHE A 10 -12.16 22.99 10.45
C PHE A 10 -13.55 22.70 11.04
N GLN A 11 -14.59 22.96 10.26
CA GLN A 11 -15.99 22.72 10.61
C GLN A 11 -16.64 21.66 9.72
N SER A 12 -16.12 21.48 8.51
CA SER A 12 -16.58 20.51 7.52
C SER A 12 -15.44 20.01 6.64
N LEU A 13 -15.65 18.95 5.85
CA LEU A 13 -14.64 18.44 4.92
C LEU A 13 -14.24 19.48 3.86
N GLU A 14 -15.12 20.39 3.48
CA GLU A 14 -14.84 21.48 2.55
C GLU A 14 -13.76 22.44 3.07
N ASP A 15 -13.61 22.52 4.39
CA ASP A 15 -12.60 23.38 5.02
C ASP A 15 -11.19 22.82 4.88
N LEU A 16 -11.01 21.58 4.49
CA LEU A 16 -9.69 20.97 4.24
C LEU A 16 -8.88 21.78 3.22
N ALA A 17 -9.55 22.34 2.22
CA ALA A 17 -8.92 23.20 1.21
C ALA A 17 -8.22 24.45 1.78
N LYS A 18 -8.49 24.84 3.03
CA LYS A 18 -7.85 25.97 3.72
C LYS A 18 -6.51 25.56 4.35
N PHE A 19 -6.28 24.27 4.57
CA PHE A 19 -5.11 23.78 5.28
C PHE A 19 -3.96 23.50 4.32
N PRO A 20 -2.71 23.70 4.75
CA PRO A 20 -1.55 23.47 3.90
C PRO A 20 -1.34 22.00 3.64
N PHE A 21 -0.89 21.68 2.43
CA PHE A 21 -0.47 20.34 2.09
C PHE A 21 0.86 19.98 2.76
N THR A 22 1.02 18.72 3.09
CA THR A 22 2.29 18.13 3.52
C THR A 22 2.97 17.48 2.32
N SER A 23 4.24 17.75 2.16
CA SER A 23 5.10 17.26 1.08
C SER A 23 6.27 16.42 1.58
N LYS A 24 7.02 15.80 0.68
CA LYS A 24 8.25 15.07 1.04
C LYS A 24 9.33 15.98 1.65
N SER A 25 9.39 17.23 1.25
CA SER A 25 10.32 18.21 1.86
C SER A 25 9.99 18.42 3.33
N ASP A 26 8.71 18.56 3.68
CA ASP A 26 8.32 18.75 5.09
C ASP A 26 8.74 17.58 5.97
N LEU A 27 8.60 16.34 5.46
CA LEU A 27 9.04 15.15 6.18
C LEU A 27 10.56 15.09 6.35
N ARG A 28 11.33 15.54 5.35
CA ARG A 28 12.80 15.58 5.40
C ARG A 28 13.31 16.67 6.33
N ASP A 29 12.71 17.86 6.25
CA ASP A 29 13.10 19.02 7.06
C ASP A 29 12.81 18.80 8.55
N ASN A 30 11.86 17.92 8.86
CA ASN A 30 11.50 17.50 10.21
C ASN A 30 12.04 16.09 10.59
N TYR A 31 13.03 15.60 9.88
CA TYR A 31 13.67 14.31 10.15
C TYR A 31 14.35 14.29 11.54
N PRO A 32 14.29 13.20 12.33
CA PRO A 32 13.57 11.96 12.01
C PRO A 32 12.12 11.94 12.50
N PHE A 33 11.73 12.65 13.55
CA PHE A 33 10.48 12.48 14.29
C PHE A 33 9.66 13.76 14.46
N GLY A 34 10.08 14.85 13.84
CA GLY A 34 9.46 16.18 14.04
C GLY A 34 8.02 16.28 13.53
N MET A 35 7.56 15.34 12.70
CA MET A 35 6.18 15.29 12.20
C MET A 35 5.25 14.38 13.02
N PHE A 36 5.73 13.77 14.09
CA PHE A 36 4.85 12.96 14.94
C PHE A 36 3.89 13.85 15.74
N SER A 37 2.61 13.52 15.69
CA SER A 37 1.54 14.26 16.40
C SER A 37 1.33 13.80 17.84
N VAL A 38 1.99 12.71 18.23
CA VAL A 38 1.89 12.11 19.57
C VAL A 38 3.30 11.99 20.19
N PRO A 39 3.42 11.90 21.53
CA PRO A 39 4.69 11.61 22.19
C PRO A 39 5.34 10.31 21.66
N GLN A 40 6.67 10.30 21.59
CA GLN A 40 7.42 9.19 20.99
C GLN A 40 7.16 7.84 21.69
N GLU A 41 6.87 7.83 22.98
CA GLU A 41 6.51 6.63 23.75
C GLU A 41 5.17 5.99 23.34
N GLN A 42 4.34 6.69 22.57
CA GLN A 42 3.11 6.15 21.98
C GLN A 42 3.36 5.55 20.58
N ILE A 43 4.51 5.81 19.98
CA ILE A 43 4.89 5.23 18.70
C ILE A 43 5.46 3.82 18.94
N VAL A 44 4.77 2.81 18.42
CA VAL A 44 5.15 1.39 18.57
C VAL A 44 5.89 0.85 17.35
N ARG A 45 5.85 1.57 16.23
CA ARG A 45 6.54 1.18 14.99
C ARG A 45 6.95 2.40 14.18
N VAL A 46 8.10 2.29 13.54
CA VAL A 46 8.62 3.28 12.59
C VAL A 46 8.91 2.57 11.28
N HIS A 47 8.47 3.16 10.18
CA HIS A 47 8.87 2.80 8.84
C HIS A 47 9.57 3.98 8.16
N ALA A 48 10.30 3.70 7.08
CA ALA A 48 10.90 4.75 6.27
C ALA A 48 10.95 4.34 4.80
N SER A 49 10.76 5.30 3.91
CA SER A 49 11.01 5.09 2.50
C SER A 49 12.51 5.18 2.20
N SER A 50 12.97 4.39 1.21
CA SER A 50 14.34 4.54 0.70
C SER A 50 14.45 5.86 -0.05
N GLY A 51 15.00 6.88 0.60
CA GLY A 51 15.30 8.15 -0.05
C GLY A 51 16.36 7.96 -1.14
N THR A 52 15.98 8.04 -2.40
CA THR A 52 16.92 7.99 -3.53
C THR A 52 17.83 9.23 -3.61
N THR A 53 17.51 10.29 -2.89
CA THR A 53 18.14 11.63 -2.98
C THR A 53 18.61 12.18 -1.64
N GLY A 54 18.79 11.38 -0.59
CA GLY A 54 19.25 11.86 0.71
C GLY A 54 18.59 11.20 1.91
N GLN A 55 18.08 11.98 2.87
CA GLN A 55 17.44 11.46 4.07
C GLN A 55 16.13 10.73 3.74
N PRO A 56 15.86 9.55 4.36
CA PRO A 56 14.61 8.84 4.18
C PRO A 56 13.44 9.65 4.78
N THR A 57 12.24 9.46 4.22
CA THR A 57 11.02 9.95 4.86
C THR A 57 10.59 8.94 5.92
N VAL A 58 10.46 9.40 7.17
CA VAL A 58 10.13 8.56 8.33
C VAL A 58 8.65 8.69 8.66
N VAL A 59 8.00 7.57 8.92
CA VAL A 59 6.60 7.51 9.32
C VAL A 59 6.43 6.71 10.60
N GLY A 60 5.65 7.25 11.55
CA GLY A 60 5.39 6.63 12.84
C GLY A 60 3.96 6.09 12.93
N TYR A 61 3.80 5.04 13.72
CA TYR A 61 2.52 4.38 13.95
C TYR A 61 2.31 4.14 15.44
N THR A 62 1.14 4.52 15.94
CA THR A 62 0.66 4.12 17.26
C THR A 62 0.19 2.66 17.24
N LYS A 63 -0.13 2.13 18.41
CA LYS A 63 -0.75 0.81 18.50
C LYS A 63 -2.09 0.77 17.75
N GLN A 64 -2.88 1.85 17.83
CA GLN A 64 -4.15 1.95 17.12
C GLN A 64 -3.95 2.04 15.61
N ASP A 65 -2.95 2.79 15.13
CA ASP A 65 -2.61 2.84 13.70
C ASP A 65 -2.32 1.45 13.14
N ILE A 66 -1.57 0.61 13.90
CA ILE A 66 -1.27 -0.77 13.47
C ILE A 66 -2.54 -1.62 13.39
N VAL A 67 -3.46 -1.47 14.33
CA VAL A 67 -4.76 -2.18 14.29
C VAL A 67 -5.58 -1.73 13.09
N THR A 68 -5.74 -0.42 12.91
CA THR A 68 -6.46 0.18 11.79
C THR A 68 -5.87 -0.27 10.44
N TRP A 69 -4.56 -0.19 10.30
CA TRP A 69 -3.88 -0.62 9.08
C TRP A 69 -4.10 -2.11 8.78
N SER A 70 -4.02 -2.96 9.80
CA SER A 70 -4.28 -4.39 9.66
C SER A 70 -5.73 -4.66 9.21
N ASP A 71 -6.70 -3.91 9.73
CA ASP A 71 -8.11 -4.00 9.34
C ASP A 71 -8.34 -3.56 7.89
N ILE A 72 -7.70 -2.48 7.46
CA ILE A 72 -7.77 -1.96 6.10
C ILE A 72 -7.19 -2.97 5.10
N VAL A 73 -6.02 -3.53 5.38
CA VAL A 73 -5.42 -4.55 4.50
C VAL A 73 -6.27 -5.82 4.49
N ALA A 74 -6.81 -6.26 5.62
CA ALA A 74 -7.73 -7.39 5.64
C ALA A 74 -9.01 -7.12 4.82
N ARG A 75 -9.53 -5.88 4.83
CA ARG A 75 -10.63 -5.44 3.97
C ARG A 75 -10.24 -5.53 2.49
N SER A 76 -9.06 -5.05 2.14
CA SER A 76 -8.50 -5.12 0.79
C SER A 76 -8.39 -6.57 0.29
N LEU A 77 -7.91 -7.48 1.14
CA LEU A 77 -7.82 -8.90 0.83
C LEU A 77 -9.21 -9.54 0.61
N ARG A 78 -10.24 -9.12 1.37
CA ARG A 78 -11.62 -9.56 1.13
C ARG A 78 -12.18 -9.06 -0.19
N ALA A 79 -11.89 -7.81 -0.57
CA ALA A 79 -12.26 -7.26 -1.87
C ALA A 79 -11.61 -8.04 -3.03
N ALA A 80 -10.43 -8.61 -2.79
CA ALA A 80 -9.76 -9.55 -3.70
C ALA A 80 -10.33 -10.98 -3.68
N GLY A 81 -11.42 -11.22 -2.97
CA GLY A 81 -12.05 -12.54 -2.84
C GLY A 81 -11.38 -13.50 -1.86
N LEU A 82 -10.38 -13.05 -1.09
CA LEU A 82 -9.64 -13.89 -0.15
C LEU A 82 -10.35 -14.02 1.20
N THR A 83 -10.14 -15.14 1.87
CA THR A 83 -10.80 -15.52 3.12
C THR A 83 -9.80 -16.08 4.14
N SER A 84 -10.27 -16.42 5.32
CA SER A 84 -9.45 -17.10 6.35
C SER A 84 -8.99 -18.51 5.98
N LYS A 85 -9.49 -19.08 4.87
CA LYS A 85 -9.09 -20.42 4.38
C LYS A 85 -7.87 -20.35 3.45
N ASP A 86 -7.45 -19.16 3.08
CA ASP A 86 -6.38 -18.95 2.12
C ASP A 86 -5.00 -19.02 2.78
N THR A 87 -4.00 -19.38 1.98
CA THR A 87 -2.60 -19.30 2.33
C THR A 87 -1.95 -18.29 1.39
N ILE A 88 -1.38 -17.23 1.94
CA ILE A 88 -0.91 -16.08 1.19
C ILE A 88 0.61 -15.94 1.35
N GLN A 89 1.35 -16.04 0.25
CA GLN A 89 2.77 -15.76 0.24
C GLN A 89 3.02 -14.26 0.09
N VAL A 90 3.69 -13.66 1.08
CA VAL A 90 4.08 -12.26 1.06
C VAL A 90 5.54 -12.14 0.60
N SER A 91 5.71 -11.65 -0.62
CA SER A 91 6.98 -11.47 -1.31
C SER A 91 7.40 -9.99 -1.41
N TYR A 92 6.74 -9.10 -0.66
CA TYR A 92 7.23 -7.73 -0.41
C TYR A 92 8.39 -7.73 0.59
N GLY A 93 9.29 -6.75 0.48
CA GLY A 93 10.40 -6.59 1.41
C GLY A 93 9.94 -6.31 2.85
N TYR A 94 10.47 -7.05 3.81
CA TYR A 94 10.33 -6.78 5.24
C TYR A 94 11.44 -5.84 5.71
N GLY A 95 11.19 -5.04 6.73
CA GLY A 95 12.13 -4.07 7.27
C GLY A 95 11.52 -2.67 7.34
N LEU A 96 12.29 -1.64 6.99
CA LEU A 96 11.81 -0.25 7.06
C LEU A 96 10.73 0.07 6.03
N PHE A 97 10.69 -0.64 4.92
CA PHE A 97 9.62 -0.50 3.93
C PHE A 97 8.28 -1.03 4.47
N THR A 98 7.20 -0.32 4.19
CA THR A 98 5.86 -0.64 4.73
C THR A 98 5.23 -1.90 4.15
N GLY A 99 5.60 -2.29 2.91
CA GLY A 99 4.90 -3.31 2.14
C GLY A 99 4.83 -4.68 2.81
N GLY A 100 5.96 -5.21 3.30
CA GLY A 100 6.03 -6.55 3.90
C GLY A 100 5.23 -6.68 5.18
N LEU A 101 5.46 -5.80 6.14
CA LEU A 101 4.76 -5.85 7.43
C LEU A 101 3.29 -5.44 7.31
N GLY A 102 2.95 -4.46 6.46
CA GLY A 102 1.56 -4.10 6.21
C GLY A 102 0.75 -5.27 5.65
N ALA A 103 1.27 -5.96 4.63
CA ALA A 103 0.65 -7.15 4.07
C ALA A 103 0.54 -8.27 5.12
N HIS A 104 1.62 -8.56 5.84
CA HIS A 104 1.70 -9.62 6.85
C HIS A 104 0.59 -9.50 7.91
N TYR A 105 0.51 -8.35 8.58
CA TYR A 105 -0.50 -8.15 9.63
C TYR A 105 -1.93 -8.13 9.07
N GLY A 106 -2.12 -7.68 7.83
CA GLY A 106 -3.41 -7.76 7.16
C GLY A 106 -3.85 -9.19 6.88
N VAL A 107 -2.92 -10.06 6.45
CA VAL A 107 -3.18 -11.50 6.24
C VAL A 107 -3.55 -12.17 7.56
N GLU A 108 -2.80 -11.94 8.63
CA GLU A 108 -3.12 -12.47 9.97
C GLU A 108 -4.48 -11.95 10.47
N ARG A 109 -4.79 -10.66 10.23
CA ARG A 109 -6.07 -10.05 10.61
C ARG A 109 -7.25 -10.61 9.82
N LEU A 110 -7.05 -11.03 8.58
CA LEU A 110 -8.04 -11.77 7.79
C LEU A 110 -8.31 -13.16 8.40
N GLY A 111 -7.38 -13.69 9.18
CA GLY A 111 -7.38 -15.06 9.71
C GLY A 111 -6.79 -16.08 8.74
N ALA A 112 -6.15 -15.63 7.67
CA ALA A 112 -5.48 -16.47 6.68
C ALA A 112 -4.05 -16.85 7.12
N THR A 113 -3.51 -17.90 6.51
CA THR A 113 -2.12 -18.29 6.75
C THR A 113 -1.17 -17.42 5.94
N VAL A 114 -0.19 -16.80 6.60
CA VAL A 114 0.85 -16.02 5.94
C VAL A 114 2.13 -16.83 5.76
N ILE A 115 2.73 -16.77 4.56
CA ILE A 115 4.10 -17.23 4.28
C ILE A 115 4.97 -15.98 4.12
N PRO A 116 5.76 -15.59 5.15
CA PRO A 116 6.52 -14.33 5.16
C PRO A 116 7.87 -14.49 4.46
N MET A 117 7.83 -14.69 3.14
CA MET A 117 9.04 -15.00 2.36
C MET A 117 9.96 -13.79 2.18
N SER A 118 9.43 -12.56 2.18
CA SER A 118 10.16 -11.35 1.80
C SER A 118 10.54 -11.34 0.31
N ARG A 119 11.18 -10.26 -0.15
CA ARG A 119 11.67 -10.16 -1.53
C ARG A 119 13.03 -10.84 -1.72
N GLY A 120 13.36 -11.16 -2.96
CA GLY A 120 14.62 -11.83 -3.31
C GLY A 120 14.53 -13.34 -3.23
N GLN A 121 15.66 -14.03 -3.41
CA GLN A 121 15.78 -15.49 -3.41
C GLN A 121 14.79 -16.17 -4.36
N THR A 122 14.75 -15.75 -5.62
CA THR A 122 13.73 -16.12 -6.62
C THR A 122 13.51 -17.62 -6.74
N GLU A 123 14.58 -18.43 -6.76
CA GLU A 123 14.50 -19.89 -6.81
C GLU A 123 13.77 -20.47 -5.58
N ARG A 124 13.99 -19.88 -4.40
CA ARG A 124 13.32 -20.29 -3.17
C ARG A 124 11.85 -19.86 -3.18
N GLN A 125 11.53 -18.68 -3.74
CA GLN A 125 10.14 -18.26 -3.96
C GLN A 125 9.38 -19.33 -4.75
N ALA A 126 9.92 -19.72 -5.90
CA ALA A 126 9.32 -20.75 -6.75
C ALA A 126 9.21 -22.10 -6.03
N GLN A 127 10.22 -22.48 -5.25
CA GLN A 127 10.17 -23.72 -4.46
C GLN A 127 9.06 -23.68 -3.42
N LEU A 128 8.92 -22.60 -2.64
CA LEU A 128 7.89 -22.49 -1.62
C LEU A 128 6.48 -22.45 -2.21
N ILE A 129 6.30 -21.82 -3.39
CA ILE A 129 5.02 -21.88 -4.12
C ILE A 129 4.66 -23.32 -4.47
N HIS A 130 5.62 -24.11 -4.92
CA HIS A 130 5.40 -25.51 -5.23
C HIS A 130 5.14 -26.37 -4.00
N ASP A 131 5.92 -26.19 -2.92
CA ASP A 131 5.89 -27.05 -1.74
C ASP A 131 4.75 -26.70 -0.78
N PHE A 132 4.51 -25.40 -0.52
CA PHE A 132 3.51 -24.91 0.44
C PHE A 132 2.15 -24.63 -0.19
N LYS A 133 2.08 -24.58 -1.51
CA LYS A 133 0.86 -24.39 -2.30
C LYS A 133 0.02 -23.20 -1.84
N PRO A 134 0.59 -21.97 -1.76
CA PRO A 134 -0.22 -20.79 -1.45
C PRO A 134 -1.33 -20.60 -2.48
N THR A 135 -2.47 -20.08 -2.03
CA THR A 135 -3.62 -19.76 -2.90
C THR A 135 -3.53 -18.32 -3.44
N ALA A 136 -2.75 -17.47 -2.78
CA ALA A 136 -2.51 -16.10 -3.23
C ALA A 136 -1.04 -15.68 -3.06
N LEU A 137 -0.63 -14.71 -3.89
CA LEU A 137 0.70 -14.12 -3.90
C LEU A 137 0.60 -12.60 -3.81
N MET A 138 1.29 -11.99 -2.84
CA MET A 138 1.46 -10.54 -2.74
C MET A 138 2.88 -10.16 -3.13
N VAL A 139 3.05 -9.43 -4.23
CA VAL A 139 4.36 -9.20 -4.83
C VAL A 139 4.38 -7.94 -5.73
N ILE A 140 5.57 -7.40 -5.97
CA ILE A 140 5.80 -6.35 -6.96
C ILE A 140 5.62 -6.95 -8.38
N PRO A 141 4.89 -6.30 -9.32
CA PRO A 141 4.58 -6.86 -10.64
C PRO A 141 5.82 -7.32 -11.42
N SER A 142 6.84 -6.47 -11.53
CA SER A 142 8.09 -6.83 -12.23
C SER A 142 8.81 -8.02 -11.61
N TYR A 143 8.76 -8.15 -10.28
CA TYR A 143 9.39 -9.27 -9.59
C TYR A 143 8.58 -10.58 -9.73
N CYS A 144 7.26 -10.49 -9.93
CA CYS A 144 6.42 -11.65 -10.24
C CYS A 144 6.88 -12.33 -11.54
N LEU A 145 7.23 -11.57 -12.57
CA LEU A 145 7.75 -12.15 -13.82
C LEU A 145 9.01 -13.00 -13.58
N ASN A 146 9.92 -12.57 -12.71
CA ASN A 146 11.11 -13.35 -12.35
C ASN A 146 10.72 -14.66 -11.62
N ILE A 147 9.70 -14.62 -10.76
CA ILE A 147 9.20 -15.82 -10.07
C ILE A 147 8.56 -16.79 -11.08
N ILE A 148 7.80 -16.26 -12.05
CA ILE A 148 7.21 -17.04 -13.14
C ILE A 148 8.31 -17.77 -13.94
N GLU A 149 9.36 -17.06 -14.35
CA GLU A 149 10.49 -17.66 -15.07
C GLU A 149 11.17 -18.77 -14.27
N ALA A 150 11.33 -18.59 -12.95
CA ALA A 150 11.90 -19.60 -12.08
C ALA A 150 11.01 -20.84 -11.95
N LEU A 151 9.68 -20.65 -11.88
CA LEU A 151 8.70 -21.75 -11.88
C LEU A 151 8.76 -22.53 -13.19
N GLU A 152 8.72 -21.84 -14.32
CA GLU A 152 8.77 -22.44 -15.65
C GLU A 152 10.07 -23.21 -15.88
N LYS A 153 11.21 -22.63 -15.50
CA LYS A 153 12.52 -23.25 -15.60
C LYS A 153 12.62 -24.53 -14.75
N LYS A 154 12.06 -24.52 -13.53
CA LYS A 154 12.21 -25.63 -12.58
C LYS A 154 11.15 -26.71 -12.76
N TYR A 155 9.91 -26.33 -13.10
CA TYR A 155 8.75 -27.22 -13.12
C TYR A 155 8.09 -27.35 -14.50
N GLY A 156 8.62 -26.67 -15.53
CA GLY A 156 8.14 -26.72 -16.91
C GLY A 156 7.00 -25.76 -17.21
N THR A 157 6.24 -25.35 -16.21
CA THR A 157 5.14 -24.38 -16.33
C THR A 157 4.91 -23.65 -15.00
N ALA A 158 4.45 -22.42 -15.05
CA ALA A 158 3.98 -21.69 -13.88
C ALA A 158 2.45 -21.83 -13.67
N LYS A 159 1.71 -22.18 -14.74
CA LYS A 159 0.24 -22.22 -14.75
C LYS A 159 -0.36 -23.29 -13.84
N ASP A 160 0.38 -24.35 -13.56
CA ASP A 160 -0.09 -25.47 -12.73
C ASP A 160 0.17 -25.23 -11.22
N CYS A 161 0.62 -24.03 -10.85
CA CYS A 161 0.77 -23.67 -9.43
C CYS A 161 -0.59 -23.51 -8.73
N SER A 162 -0.55 -23.49 -7.41
CA SER A 162 -1.76 -23.40 -6.57
C SER A 162 -2.36 -21.99 -6.47
N ILE A 163 -1.61 -20.96 -6.90
CA ILE A 163 -2.02 -19.56 -6.82
C ILE A 163 -3.26 -19.33 -7.69
N LYS A 164 -4.25 -18.63 -7.15
CA LYS A 164 -5.47 -18.21 -7.85
C LYS A 164 -5.57 -16.70 -7.95
N THR A 165 -5.02 -15.98 -6.96
CA THR A 165 -5.09 -14.52 -6.89
C THR A 165 -3.70 -13.94 -6.66
N GLY A 166 -3.35 -12.97 -7.49
CA GLY A 166 -2.15 -12.15 -7.31
C GLY A 166 -2.54 -10.74 -6.88
N ILE A 167 -1.87 -10.20 -5.87
CA ILE A 167 -2.05 -8.83 -5.39
C ILE A 167 -0.77 -8.07 -5.63
N PHE A 168 -0.85 -7.08 -6.51
CA PHE A 168 0.28 -6.36 -7.08
C PHE A 168 0.27 -4.90 -6.66
N GLY A 169 1.43 -4.34 -6.35
CA GLY A 169 1.57 -2.93 -5.98
C GLY A 169 3.03 -2.54 -5.77
N ALA A 170 3.24 -1.37 -5.19
CA ALA A 170 4.54 -0.76 -4.93
C ALA A 170 5.28 -0.23 -6.16
N GLU A 171 4.77 -0.42 -7.37
CA GLU A 171 5.24 0.19 -8.60
C GLU A 171 4.09 0.33 -9.60
N PRO A 172 4.13 1.31 -10.52
CA PRO A 172 3.21 1.36 -11.65
C PRO A 172 3.40 0.15 -12.57
N TRP A 173 2.31 -0.40 -13.07
CA TRP A 173 2.33 -1.49 -14.02
C TRP A 173 1.28 -1.32 -15.12
N THR A 174 1.46 -2.01 -16.23
CA THR A 174 0.62 -1.83 -17.43
C THR A 174 -0.39 -2.97 -17.58
N ASN A 175 -1.47 -2.73 -18.32
CA ASN A 175 -2.40 -3.79 -18.69
C ASN A 175 -1.74 -4.92 -19.47
N ALA A 176 -0.71 -4.63 -20.27
CA ALA A 176 0.05 -5.67 -20.97
C ALA A 176 0.78 -6.59 -19.98
N MET A 177 1.40 -6.03 -18.95
CA MET A 177 2.04 -6.81 -17.88
C MET A 177 1.02 -7.62 -17.08
N ARG A 178 -0.17 -7.05 -16.79
CA ARG A 178 -1.29 -7.78 -16.16
C ARG A 178 -1.67 -9.00 -16.96
N GLN A 179 -1.93 -8.81 -18.26
CA GLN A 179 -2.31 -9.89 -19.16
C GLN A 179 -1.24 -10.99 -19.26
N GLU A 180 0.04 -10.61 -19.27
CA GLU A 180 1.14 -11.57 -19.28
C GLU A 180 1.16 -12.41 -18.00
N ILE A 181 1.08 -11.77 -16.82
CA ILE A 181 1.06 -12.46 -15.53
C ILE A 181 -0.14 -13.40 -15.43
N GLU A 182 -1.35 -12.93 -15.80
CA GLU A 182 -2.58 -13.72 -15.77
C GLU A 182 -2.50 -14.92 -16.72
N ALA A 183 -1.99 -14.74 -17.91
CA ALA A 183 -1.87 -15.82 -18.89
C ALA A 183 -0.86 -16.91 -18.45
N ARG A 184 0.28 -16.50 -17.87
CA ARG A 184 1.36 -17.42 -17.48
C ARG A 184 1.10 -18.14 -16.16
N LEU A 185 0.46 -17.48 -15.18
CA LEU A 185 0.10 -18.10 -13.91
C LEU A 185 -1.31 -18.70 -13.87
N GLY A 186 -2.22 -18.25 -14.73
CA GLY A 186 -3.63 -18.65 -14.70
C GLY A 186 -4.39 -18.09 -13.49
N ILE A 187 -4.14 -16.84 -13.12
CA ILE A 187 -4.64 -16.18 -11.91
C ILE A 187 -5.46 -14.94 -12.24
N ASP A 188 -6.18 -14.42 -11.24
CA ASP A 188 -6.67 -13.06 -11.23
C ASP A 188 -5.61 -12.11 -10.66
N ALA A 189 -5.22 -11.09 -11.42
CA ALA A 189 -4.22 -10.11 -11.03
C ALA A 189 -4.89 -8.78 -10.65
N LEU A 190 -4.74 -8.36 -9.39
CA LEU A 190 -5.41 -7.21 -8.79
C LEU A 190 -4.40 -6.19 -8.29
N ASP A 191 -4.74 -4.91 -8.43
CA ASP A 191 -3.90 -3.80 -7.98
C ASP A 191 -4.22 -3.43 -6.52
N ILE A 192 -3.18 -3.27 -5.69
CA ILE A 192 -3.26 -2.69 -4.36
C ILE A 192 -2.43 -1.42 -4.32
N TYR A 193 -3.08 -0.32 -4.00
CA TYR A 193 -2.44 0.98 -3.91
C TYR A 193 -2.15 1.37 -2.46
N GLY A 194 -1.06 2.07 -2.26
CA GLY A 194 -0.70 2.68 -0.98
C GLY A 194 0.64 3.37 -1.03
N LEU A 195 0.87 4.21 -0.03
CA LEU A 195 2.12 4.95 0.15
C LEU A 195 2.43 5.02 1.64
N SER A 196 3.71 4.97 1.97
CA SER A 196 4.19 4.92 3.37
C SER A 196 3.75 6.14 4.16
N GLU A 197 3.74 7.30 3.53
CA GLU A 197 3.42 8.59 4.14
C GLU A 197 1.98 8.62 4.66
N VAL A 198 1.04 8.04 3.93
CA VAL A 198 -0.38 7.99 4.31
C VAL A 198 -0.65 6.84 5.28
N MET A 199 -0.34 5.60 4.89
CA MET A 199 -0.51 4.42 5.77
C MET A 199 0.42 3.27 5.38
N GLY A 200 0.61 2.99 4.10
CA GLY A 200 1.27 1.83 3.52
C GLY A 200 0.36 1.14 2.51
N PRO A 201 0.54 -0.14 2.17
CA PRO A 201 -0.37 -0.84 1.27
C PRO A 201 -1.79 -0.91 1.85
N GLY A 202 -2.78 -0.86 0.98
CA GLY A 202 -4.19 -0.98 1.34
C GLY A 202 -4.94 0.34 1.48
N VAL A 203 -4.38 1.49 1.07
CA VAL A 203 -5.14 2.75 0.95
C VAL A 203 -6.29 2.59 -0.05
N ALA A 204 -6.02 1.88 -1.14
CA ALA A 204 -7.04 1.50 -2.10
C ALA A 204 -6.76 0.10 -2.66
N MET A 205 -7.78 -0.56 -3.17
CA MET A 205 -7.71 -1.93 -3.69
C MET A 205 -8.69 -2.13 -4.85
N GLU A 206 -8.27 -2.79 -5.91
CA GLU A 206 -9.19 -3.32 -6.92
C GLU A 206 -10.07 -4.42 -6.34
N CYS A 207 -11.34 -4.45 -6.74
CA CYS A 207 -12.18 -5.61 -6.45
C CYS A 207 -12.11 -6.63 -7.58
N LEU A 208 -12.33 -7.89 -7.21
CA LEU A 208 -12.24 -9.03 -8.14
C LEU A 208 -13.22 -8.89 -9.31
N GLU A 209 -14.40 -8.34 -9.06
CA GLU A 209 -15.50 -8.28 -10.02
C GLU A 209 -15.29 -7.24 -11.12
N SER A 210 -14.69 -6.10 -10.82
CA SER A 210 -14.57 -5.00 -11.79
C SER A 210 -13.20 -4.89 -12.43
N LYS A 211 -12.11 -5.01 -11.65
CA LYS A 211 -10.72 -4.75 -12.08
C LYS A 211 -10.58 -3.42 -12.85
N ASP A 212 -11.34 -2.40 -12.43
CA ASP A 212 -11.44 -1.08 -13.07
C ASP A 212 -10.84 0.02 -12.18
N GLY A 213 -9.63 -0.23 -11.70
CA GLY A 213 -8.89 0.64 -10.80
C GLY A 213 -9.19 0.42 -9.32
N PRO A 214 -8.27 0.86 -8.44
CA PRO A 214 -8.39 0.70 -7.00
C PRO A 214 -9.48 1.60 -6.39
N THR A 215 -10.35 1.02 -5.58
CA THR A 215 -11.34 1.72 -4.76
C THR A 215 -10.68 2.20 -3.47
N ILE A 216 -10.79 3.49 -3.18
CA ILE A 216 -10.25 4.13 -1.97
C ILE A 216 -11.16 3.85 -0.77
N TRP A 217 -10.58 3.58 0.41
CA TRP A 217 -11.32 3.44 1.67
C TRP A 217 -11.54 4.81 2.32
N GLU A 218 -12.58 5.52 1.88
CA GLU A 218 -12.86 6.92 2.25
C GLU A 218 -13.19 7.12 3.74
N ASP A 219 -13.55 6.07 4.46
CA ASP A 219 -13.68 6.09 5.92
C ASP A 219 -12.34 6.24 6.67
N HIS A 220 -11.22 6.10 5.95
CA HIS A 220 -9.87 6.26 6.48
C HIS A 220 -9.03 7.29 5.73
N PHE A 221 -9.30 7.51 4.44
CA PHE A 221 -8.53 8.37 3.55
C PHE A 221 -9.46 9.21 2.70
N PHE A 222 -9.53 10.51 2.98
CA PHE A 222 -10.33 11.42 2.16
C PHE A 222 -9.53 11.84 0.93
N PRO A 223 -9.97 11.49 -0.29
CA PRO A 223 -9.30 11.86 -1.52
C PRO A 223 -9.78 13.22 -2.03
N GLU A 224 -8.89 14.03 -2.58
CA GLU A 224 -9.19 15.23 -3.33
C GLU A 224 -8.37 15.25 -4.60
N ILE A 225 -8.97 15.70 -5.69
CA ILE A 225 -8.24 16.00 -6.94
C ILE A 225 -7.99 17.52 -6.97
N ILE A 226 -6.75 17.92 -7.09
CA ILE A 226 -6.39 19.33 -7.06
C ILE A 226 -5.66 19.78 -8.32
N ASN A 227 -5.76 21.09 -8.60
CA ASN A 227 -4.85 21.75 -9.52
C ASN A 227 -3.49 21.89 -8.82
N PRO A 228 -2.39 21.29 -9.33
CA PRO A 228 -1.09 21.32 -8.66
C PRO A 228 -0.45 22.72 -8.56
N GLU A 229 -0.87 23.66 -9.42
CA GLU A 229 -0.32 25.03 -9.46
C GLU A 229 -1.03 25.96 -8.48
N THR A 230 -2.36 25.83 -8.36
CA THR A 230 -3.20 26.71 -7.53
C THR A 230 -3.56 26.10 -6.19
N GLY A 231 -3.54 24.76 -6.06
CA GLY A 231 -4.04 24.02 -4.89
C GLY A 231 -5.57 23.94 -4.83
N GLU A 232 -6.28 24.45 -5.85
CA GLU A 232 -7.73 24.44 -5.91
C GLU A 232 -8.27 23.01 -6.09
N VAL A 233 -9.27 22.63 -5.30
CA VAL A 233 -9.99 21.36 -5.43
C VAL A 233 -10.83 21.38 -6.70
N LEU A 234 -10.69 20.34 -7.51
CA LEU A 234 -11.38 20.16 -8.78
C LEU A 234 -12.53 19.16 -8.66
N PRO A 235 -13.53 19.23 -9.55
CA PRO A 235 -14.60 18.25 -9.62
C PRO A 235 -14.08 16.84 -9.87
N ASP A 236 -14.84 15.84 -9.42
CA ASP A 236 -14.57 14.43 -9.70
C ASP A 236 -14.50 14.16 -11.20
N GLY A 237 -13.58 13.28 -11.59
CA GLY A 237 -13.33 12.90 -12.99
C GLY A 237 -12.27 13.73 -13.71
N GLU A 238 -11.78 14.82 -13.11
CA GLU A 238 -10.64 15.55 -13.64
C GLU A 238 -9.34 14.77 -13.43
N LEU A 239 -8.49 14.73 -14.47
CA LEU A 239 -7.18 14.08 -14.39
C LEU A 239 -6.13 15.11 -13.94
N ARG A 240 -5.84 15.13 -12.65
CA ARG A 240 -4.89 16.06 -12.01
C ARG A 240 -4.16 15.37 -10.86
N GLU A 241 -3.68 16.13 -9.89
CA GLU A 241 -2.94 15.60 -8.75
C GLU A 241 -3.88 15.10 -7.65
N LEU A 242 -3.63 13.88 -7.17
CA LEU A 242 -4.38 13.26 -6.08
C LEU A 242 -3.76 13.64 -4.74
N VAL A 243 -4.59 14.11 -3.83
CA VAL A 243 -4.26 14.40 -2.42
C VAL A 243 -5.02 13.45 -1.52
N PHE A 244 -4.40 13.03 -0.42
CA PHE A 244 -5.04 12.24 0.61
C PHE A 244 -4.99 12.94 1.96
N THR A 245 -6.13 13.13 2.58
CA THR A 245 -6.20 13.47 4.00
C THR A 245 -6.43 12.21 4.81
N THR A 246 -5.51 11.92 5.75
CA THR A 246 -5.67 10.78 6.67
C THR A 246 -6.68 11.14 7.76
N ILE A 247 -7.73 10.33 7.92
CA ILE A 247 -8.79 10.60 8.89
C ILE A 247 -8.53 9.88 10.22
N THR A 248 -8.04 8.66 10.17
CA THR A 248 -7.94 7.76 11.33
C THR A 248 -6.53 7.48 11.80
N LYS A 249 -5.51 8.09 11.19
CA LYS A 249 -4.11 7.92 11.58
C LYS A 249 -3.76 8.86 12.73
N GLU A 250 -3.32 8.29 13.86
CA GLU A 250 -3.01 9.05 15.08
C GLU A 250 -1.56 9.54 15.12
N GLY A 251 -0.61 8.67 14.74
CA GLY A 251 0.82 8.94 14.94
C GLY A 251 1.38 10.03 14.05
N MET A 252 0.81 10.20 12.86
CA MET A 252 1.23 11.21 11.89
C MET A 252 0.09 11.47 10.89
N PRO A 253 -0.96 12.24 11.28
CA PRO A 253 -2.03 12.65 10.37
C PRO A 253 -1.49 13.66 9.35
N LEU A 254 -1.84 13.49 8.09
CA LEU A 254 -1.34 14.32 6.99
C LEU A 254 -2.45 14.71 6.01
N ILE A 255 -2.29 15.87 5.38
CA ILE A 255 -2.93 16.24 4.11
C ILE A 255 -1.83 16.09 3.05
N TRP A 256 -1.76 14.92 2.43
CA TRP A 256 -0.61 14.49 1.65
C TRP A 256 -0.74 14.80 0.17
N LYS A 257 0.14 15.66 -0.34
CA LYS A 257 0.27 15.97 -1.76
C LYS A 257 1.26 15.00 -2.42
N GLN A 258 0.78 14.19 -3.38
CA GLN A 258 1.55 13.06 -3.90
C GLN A 258 2.66 13.46 -4.88
N GLY A 259 2.57 14.50 -5.61
CA GLY A 259 3.49 14.89 -6.71
C GLY A 259 4.73 15.70 -6.31
N SER A 260 4.96 15.95 -5.02
CA SER A 260 6.04 16.84 -4.54
C SER A 260 7.33 16.13 -4.16
#